data_0c9c5ee6378da8fd9eac2eb32c00ee6e
#
_entry.id   0c9c5ee6378da8fd9eac2eb32c00ee6e
#
_cell.length_a   1.000
_cell.length_b   1.000
_cell.length_c   1.000
_cell.angle_alpha   90.00
_cell.angle_beta   90.00
_cell.angle_gamma   90.00
#
_symmetry.space_group_name_H-M   'P 1'
#
loop_
_entity.id
_entity.type
_entity.pdbx_description
1 polymer ?
#
loop_
_entity_poly.entity_id
_entity_poly.type
_entity_poly.pdbx_seq_one_letter_code
_entity_poly.pdbx_strand_id
1 'polypeptide(L)'
;MTYLVWAAVFAMFVVVLLGYFLGCLNGSVLVSHFIIRDDVRQHDSGNAGLTNFYRTYGARYALLVIACDMLKAVAAVSLAAWLGARFDPRMLPDLPLTAAEQAEYVLHFKYWAGFFCVVGHMFPCTAKFRGGKGILCSATLTLLLDWRIALVCWSLFAVLWL
;
A
#
# COMPACT_ATOMS: atom_id res chain seq x y z
N MET A 1 9.84 21.14 23.23
CA MET A 1 10.60 20.32 22.28
C MET A 1 10.31 18.83 22.41
N THR A 2 10.40 18.21 23.58
CA THR A 2 10.21 16.76 23.78
C THR A 2 8.83 16.21 23.35
N TYR A 3 7.73 16.88 23.70
CA TYR A 3 6.35 16.41 23.37
C TYR A 3 6.06 16.32 21.88
N LEU A 4 6.67 17.16 21.10
CA LEU A 4 6.42 17.27 19.66
C LEU A 4 7.18 16.20 18.86
N VAL A 5 8.37 15.85 19.32
CA VAL A 5 9.08 14.68 18.80
C VAL A 5 8.26 13.41 19.05
N TRP A 6 7.70 13.26 20.25
CA TRP A 6 6.84 12.13 20.57
C TRP A 6 5.54 12.12 19.77
N ALA A 7 4.94 13.28 19.51
CA ALA A 7 3.75 13.38 18.67
C ALA A 7 4.04 12.96 17.22
N ALA A 8 5.18 13.39 16.66
CA ALA A 8 5.61 13.00 15.32
C ALA A 8 5.90 11.47 15.23
N VAL A 9 6.59 10.92 16.24
CA VAL A 9 6.84 9.48 16.34
C VAL A 9 5.53 8.71 16.45
N PHE A 10 4.59 9.16 17.26
CA PHE A 10 3.28 8.54 17.39
C PHE A 10 2.49 8.60 16.08
N ALA A 11 2.48 9.77 15.42
CA ALA A 11 1.83 9.91 14.11
C ALA A 11 2.42 8.94 13.06
N MET A 12 3.74 8.82 13.03
CA MET A 12 4.42 7.86 12.15
C MET A 12 4.03 6.41 12.49
N PHE A 13 3.97 6.06 13.75
CA PHE A 13 3.53 4.73 14.20
C PHE A 13 2.09 4.43 13.75
N VAL A 14 1.18 5.41 13.88
CA VAL A 14 -0.20 5.29 13.39
C VAL A 14 -0.23 5.06 11.88
N VAL A 15 0.57 5.80 11.11
CA VAL A 15 0.65 5.67 9.65
C VAL A 15 1.16 4.28 9.23
N VAL A 16 2.16 3.76 9.92
CA VAL A 16 2.70 2.41 9.71
C VAL A 16 1.61 1.34 9.93
N LEU A 17 0.88 1.45 11.04
CA LEU A 17 -0.21 0.52 11.35
C LEU A 17 -1.34 0.62 10.32
N LEU A 18 -1.78 1.83 9.97
CA LEU A 18 -2.82 2.04 8.97
C LEU A 18 -2.40 1.47 7.61
N GLY A 19 -1.17 1.74 7.17
CA GLY A 19 -0.61 1.18 5.94
C GLY A 19 -0.67 -0.34 5.95
N TYR A 20 -0.17 -0.97 7.02
CA TYR A 20 -0.17 -2.41 7.17
C TYR A 20 -1.60 -3.00 7.14
N PHE A 21 -2.53 -2.47 7.92
CA PHE A 21 -3.90 -3.01 7.97
C PHE A 21 -4.66 -2.80 6.65
N LEU A 22 -4.47 -1.66 5.98
CA LEU A 22 -4.99 -1.48 4.62
C LEU A 22 -4.37 -2.50 3.65
N GLY A 23 -3.09 -2.77 3.77
CA GLY A 23 -2.41 -3.82 3.02
C GLY A 23 -3.01 -5.21 3.24
N CYS A 24 -3.41 -5.54 4.48
CA CYS A 24 -4.04 -6.81 4.82
C CYS A 24 -5.37 -7.06 4.09
N LEU A 25 -5.99 -6.02 3.52
CA LEU A 25 -7.14 -6.14 2.63
C LEU A 25 -6.68 -6.68 1.27
N ASN A 26 -6.35 -7.97 1.20
CA ASN A 26 -5.91 -8.62 -0.04
C ASN A 26 -7.10 -8.87 -0.96
N GLY A 27 -7.11 -8.22 -2.13
CA GLY A 27 -8.22 -8.28 -3.09
C GLY A 27 -8.55 -9.72 -3.53
N SER A 28 -7.53 -10.54 -3.78
CA SER A 28 -7.74 -11.94 -4.21
C SER A 28 -8.44 -12.77 -3.12
N VAL A 29 -8.04 -12.60 -1.86
CA VAL A 29 -8.69 -13.29 -0.72
C VAL A 29 -10.10 -12.76 -0.50
N LEU A 30 -10.29 -11.43 -0.52
CA LEU A 30 -11.60 -10.82 -0.30
C LEU A 30 -12.61 -11.24 -1.36
N VAL A 31 -12.24 -11.14 -2.64
CA VAL A 31 -13.16 -11.48 -3.75
C VAL A 31 -13.45 -12.98 -3.77
N SER A 32 -12.43 -13.85 -3.61
CA SER A 32 -12.67 -15.29 -3.58
C SER A 32 -13.55 -15.69 -2.40
N HIS A 33 -13.30 -15.15 -1.20
CA HIS A 33 -14.05 -15.53 -0.01
C HIS A 33 -15.49 -14.99 0.00
N PHE A 34 -15.68 -13.69 -0.25
CA PHE A 34 -16.99 -13.05 -0.07
C PHE A 34 -17.89 -13.12 -1.31
N ILE A 35 -17.32 -13.14 -2.52
CA ILE A 35 -18.10 -13.11 -3.76
C ILE A 35 -18.23 -14.51 -4.34
N ILE A 36 -17.11 -15.26 -4.44
CA ILE A 36 -17.10 -16.59 -5.07
C ILE A 36 -17.42 -17.69 -4.04
N ARG A 37 -17.21 -17.40 -2.75
CA ARG A 37 -17.37 -18.34 -1.61
C ARG A 37 -16.39 -19.53 -1.69
N ASP A 38 -15.15 -19.21 -2.07
CA ASP A 38 -14.05 -20.14 -2.24
C ASP A 38 -12.75 -19.51 -1.72
N ASP A 39 -11.66 -20.26 -1.67
CA ASP A 39 -10.33 -19.75 -1.26
C ASP A 39 -9.32 -19.94 -2.39
N VAL A 40 -8.96 -18.83 -3.05
CA VAL A 40 -7.98 -18.81 -4.14
C VAL A 40 -6.65 -19.49 -3.79
N ARG A 41 -6.31 -19.57 -2.50
CA ARG A 41 -5.06 -20.20 -2.02
C ARG A 41 -5.10 -21.73 -2.02
N GLN A 42 -6.24 -22.33 -2.35
CA GLN A 42 -6.41 -23.79 -2.52
C GLN A 42 -6.27 -24.22 -3.98
N HIS A 43 -6.05 -23.25 -4.90
CA HIS A 43 -5.99 -23.48 -6.35
C HIS A 43 -4.65 -23.09 -6.94
N ASP A 44 -4.28 -23.77 -8.04
CA ASP A 44 -3.08 -23.54 -8.86
C ASP A 44 -1.81 -23.34 -7.99
N SER A 45 -1.24 -22.15 -7.99
CA SER A 45 0.01 -21.86 -7.26
C SER A 45 -0.14 -21.68 -5.74
N GLY A 46 -1.37 -21.63 -5.22
CA GLY A 46 -1.65 -21.37 -3.81
C GLY A 46 -1.38 -19.93 -3.35
N ASN A 47 -0.99 -19.04 -4.27
CA ASN A 47 -0.66 -17.65 -3.96
C ASN A 47 -1.89 -16.74 -4.05
N ALA A 48 -2.08 -15.88 -3.05
CA ALA A 48 -3.19 -14.91 -3.02
C ALA A 48 -2.91 -13.68 -3.89
N GLY A 49 -2.58 -13.88 -5.15
CA GLY A 49 -2.25 -12.82 -6.11
C GLY A 49 -3.12 -12.83 -7.34
N LEU A 50 -3.13 -11.70 -8.06
CA LEU A 50 -3.94 -11.48 -9.26
C LEU A 50 -3.76 -12.58 -10.32
N THR A 51 -2.54 -13.03 -10.56
CA THR A 51 -2.26 -14.04 -11.60
C THR A 51 -2.91 -15.38 -11.28
N ASN A 52 -2.78 -15.86 -10.03
CA ASN A 52 -3.45 -17.08 -9.59
C ASN A 52 -4.97 -16.92 -9.65
N PHE A 53 -5.46 -15.80 -9.16
CA PHE A 53 -6.89 -15.48 -9.19
C PHE A 53 -7.47 -15.47 -10.61
N TYR A 54 -6.78 -14.83 -11.55
CA TYR A 54 -7.18 -14.76 -12.96
C TYR A 54 -7.24 -16.15 -13.61
N ARG A 55 -6.24 -16.99 -13.34
CA ARG A 55 -6.19 -18.37 -13.88
C ARG A 55 -7.33 -19.23 -13.33
N THR A 56 -7.68 -19.05 -12.07
CA THR A 56 -8.69 -19.86 -11.38
C THR A 56 -10.12 -19.40 -11.71
N TYR A 57 -10.39 -18.09 -11.69
CA TYR A 57 -11.76 -17.54 -11.75
C TYR A 57 -12.03 -16.65 -12.96
N GLY A 58 -11.04 -16.39 -13.79
CA GLY A 58 -11.17 -15.62 -15.03
C GLY A 58 -11.17 -14.09 -14.85
N ALA A 59 -11.26 -13.39 -15.99
CA ALA A 59 -11.07 -11.94 -16.09
C ALA A 59 -12.13 -11.14 -15.33
N ARG A 60 -13.39 -11.57 -15.35
CA ARG A 60 -14.52 -10.82 -14.78
C ARG A 60 -14.31 -10.44 -13.32
N TYR A 61 -13.92 -11.39 -12.51
CA TYR A 61 -13.68 -11.17 -11.08
C TYR A 61 -12.27 -10.63 -10.80
N ALA A 62 -11.31 -10.87 -11.69
CA ALA A 62 -9.96 -10.32 -11.57
C ALA A 62 -9.95 -8.78 -11.60
N LEU A 63 -10.90 -8.14 -12.33
CA LEU A 63 -11.07 -6.69 -12.31
C LEU A 63 -11.41 -6.15 -10.91
N LEU A 64 -12.19 -6.89 -10.13
CA LEU A 64 -12.49 -6.52 -8.75
C LEU A 64 -11.25 -6.61 -7.85
N VAL A 65 -10.42 -7.63 -8.08
CA VAL A 65 -9.14 -7.77 -7.36
C VAL A 65 -8.22 -6.60 -7.66
N ILE A 66 -8.11 -6.22 -8.94
CA ILE A 66 -7.33 -5.05 -9.38
C ILE A 66 -7.82 -3.80 -8.67
N ALA A 67 -9.14 -3.54 -8.71
CA ALA A 67 -9.72 -2.38 -8.06
C ALA A 67 -9.44 -2.36 -6.55
N CYS A 68 -9.64 -3.46 -5.84
CA CYS A 68 -9.36 -3.56 -4.40
C CYS A 68 -7.89 -3.28 -4.08
N ASP A 69 -6.96 -3.88 -4.84
CA ASP A 69 -5.53 -3.74 -4.56
C ASP A 69 -4.98 -2.35 -4.92
N MET A 70 -5.53 -1.70 -5.95
CA MET A 70 -5.20 -0.33 -6.29
C MET A 70 -5.81 0.66 -5.27
N LEU A 71 -7.09 0.52 -4.95
CA LEU A 71 -7.79 1.43 -4.04
C LEU A 71 -7.19 1.43 -2.63
N LYS A 72 -6.78 0.27 -2.10
CA LYS A 72 -6.10 0.24 -0.79
C LYS A 72 -4.76 0.97 -0.79
N ALA A 73 -3.99 0.88 -1.90
CA ALA A 73 -2.72 1.58 -2.05
C ALA A 73 -2.95 3.10 -2.13
N VAL A 74 -3.95 3.54 -2.90
CA VAL A 74 -4.37 4.95 -2.95
C VAL A 74 -4.82 5.42 -1.57
N ALA A 75 -5.65 4.64 -0.88
CA ALA A 75 -6.13 4.99 0.46
C ALA A 75 -4.99 5.12 1.47
N ALA A 76 -4.01 4.19 1.46
CA ALA A 76 -2.86 4.23 2.36
C ALA A 76 -2.05 5.52 2.19
N VAL A 77 -1.71 5.87 0.95
CA VAL A 77 -0.92 7.08 0.64
C VAL A 77 -1.71 8.36 0.92
N SER A 78 -3.02 8.39 0.60
CA SER A 78 -3.87 9.56 0.81
C SER A 78 -4.10 9.84 2.30
N LEU A 79 -4.38 8.79 3.09
CA LEU A 79 -4.51 8.93 4.55
C LEU A 79 -3.20 9.35 5.20
N ALA A 80 -2.07 8.81 4.74
CA ALA A 80 -0.76 9.21 5.23
C ALA A 80 -0.44 10.67 4.90
N ALA A 81 -0.77 11.13 3.70
CA ALA A 81 -0.61 12.53 3.31
C ALA A 81 -1.49 13.46 4.17
N TRP A 82 -2.74 13.06 4.40
CA TRP A 82 -3.67 13.82 5.23
C TRP A 82 -3.20 13.89 6.69
N LEU A 83 -2.73 12.79 7.26
CA LEU A 83 -2.17 12.76 8.63
C LEU A 83 -0.89 13.59 8.71
N GLY A 84 0.05 13.42 7.78
CA GLY A 84 1.30 14.18 7.73
C GLY A 84 1.07 15.69 7.63
N ALA A 85 0.06 16.11 6.87
CA ALA A 85 -0.31 17.53 6.78
C ALA A 85 -0.96 18.09 8.08
N ARG A 86 -1.57 17.23 8.90
CA ARG A 86 -2.18 17.62 10.19
C ARG A 86 -1.19 17.69 11.32
N PHE A 87 -0.21 16.80 11.34
CA PHE A 87 0.91 16.82 12.29
C PHE A 87 2.05 17.69 11.76
N ASP A 88 1.72 18.91 11.36
CA ASP A 88 2.66 19.86 10.78
C ASP A 88 3.66 20.33 11.86
N PRO A 89 4.97 20.08 11.68
CA PRO A 89 6.00 20.58 12.60
C PRO A 89 6.03 22.11 12.72
N ARG A 90 5.41 22.86 11.77
CA ARG A 90 5.27 24.32 11.88
C ARG A 90 4.36 24.78 13.02
N MET A 91 3.57 23.88 13.58
CA MET A 91 2.88 24.16 14.85
C MET A 91 3.86 24.29 16.03
N LEU A 92 5.17 24.04 15.77
CA LEU A 92 6.26 24.29 16.70
C LEU A 92 6.70 25.74 16.56
N PRO A 93 6.53 26.59 17.60
CA PRO A 93 6.93 28.00 17.53
C PRO A 93 8.40 28.21 17.17
N ASP A 94 9.25 27.21 17.42
CA ASP A 94 10.70 27.29 17.32
C ASP A 94 11.29 26.57 16.09
N LEU A 95 10.46 26.01 15.18
CA LEU A 95 10.92 25.30 14.01
C LEU A 95 10.14 25.69 12.73
N PRO A 96 10.41 26.88 12.15
CA PRO A 96 9.75 27.30 10.93
C PRO A 96 10.26 26.48 9.75
N LEU A 97 9.53 25.43 9.35
CA LEU A 97 9.82 24.69 8.12
C LEU A 97 9.41 25.52 6.92
N THR A 98 10.24 25.50 5.88
CA THR A 98 9.88 25.97 4.55
C THR A 98 8.80 25.07 3.93
N ALA A 99 8.12 25.56 2.90
CA ALA A 99 7.14 24.76 2.16
C ALA A 99 7.75 23.48 1.55
N ALA A 100 9.02 23.52 1.15
CA ALA A 100 9.75 22.37 0.63
C ALA A 100 9.99 21.31 1.69
N GLU A 101 10.46 21.70 2.87
CA GLU A 101 10.70 20.79 3.99
C GLU A 101 9.39 20.16 4.49
N GLN A 102 8.28 20.91 4.46
CA GLN A 102 6.97 20.33 4.78
C GLN A 102 6.53 19.30 3.74
N ALA A 103 6.72 19.56 2.46
CA ALA A 103 6.39 18.61 1.40
C ALA A 103 7.21 17.33 1.56
N GLU A 104 8.49 17.44 1.89
CA GLU A 104 9.37 16.31 2.17
C GLU A 104 8.90 15.52 3.41
N TYR A 105 8.53 16.21 4.49
CA TYR A 105 7.98 15.58 5.68
C TYR A 105 6.73 14.73 5.36
N VAL A 106 5.77 15.30 4.64
CA VAL A 106 4.57 14.58 4.18
C VAL A 106 4.92 13.41 3.28
N LEU A 107 5.94 13.57 2.43
CA LEU A 107 6.41 12.51 1.55
C LEU A 107 6.94 11.29 2.34
N HIS A 108 7.64 11.50 3.46
CA HIS A 108 8.07 10.40 4.33
C HIS A 108 6.87 9.59 4.88
N PHE A 109 5.80 10.25 5.30
CA PHE A 109 4.58 9.57 5.74
C PHE A 109 3.99 8.68 4.63
N LYS A 110 3.95 9.19 3.39
CA LYS A 110 3.48 8.44 2.22
C LYS A 110 4.35 7.22 1.92
N TYR A 111 5.67 7.35 2.01
CA TYR A 111 6.59 6.23 1.79
C TYR A 111 6.40 5.13 2.84
N TRP A 112 6.33 5.48 4.11
CA TRP A 112 6.14 4.50 5.18
C TRP A 112 4.79 3.79 5.07
N ALA A 113 3.70 4.53 4.82
CA ALA A 113 2.39 3.93 4.60
C ALA A 113 2.38 2.98 3.40
N GLY A 114 2.99 3.39 2.29
CA GLY A 114 3.10 2.58 1.07
C GLY A 114 3.90 1.31 1.31
N PHE A 115 5.07 1.41 1.94
CA PHE A 115 5.90 0.26 2.28
C PHE A 115 5.15 -0.76 3.13
N PHE A 116 4.52 -0.31 4.22
CA PHE A 116 3.76 -1.21 5.10
C PHE A 116 2.46 -1.70 4.46
N CYS A 117 1.89 -0.99 3.50
CA CYS A 117 0.79 -1.50 2.70
C CYS A 117 1.22 -2.71 1.83
N VAL A 118 2.41 -2.66 1.24
CA VAL A 118 2.98 -3.83 0.54
C VAL A 118 3.25 -4.98 1.51
N VAL A 119 3.86 -4.70 2.66
CA VAL A 119 4.10 -5.72 3.71
C VAL A 119 2.80 -6.37 4.15
N GLY A 120 1.75 -5.59 4.40
CA GLY A 120 0.42 -6.09 4.76
C GLY A 120 -0.22 -6.93 3.64
N HIS A 121 -0.02 -6.56 2.37
CA HIS A 121 -0.49 -7.35 1.23
C HIS A 121 0.25 -8.70 1.11
N MET A 122 1.56 -8.72 1.37
CA MET A 122 2.36 -9.94 1.30
C MET A 122 2.14 -10.85 2.51
N PHE A 123 2.01 -10.27 3.69
CA PHE A 123 1.89 -10.96 4.97
C PHE A 123 0.66 -10.50 5.77
N PRO A 124 -0.57 -10.69 5.24
CA PRO A 124 -1.77 -10.22 5.91
C PRO A 124 -2.07 -11.04 7.17
N CYS A 125 -2.11 -10.40 8.33
CA CYS A 125 -2.48 -11.05 9.59
C CYS A 125 -3.89 -11.65 9.53
N THR A 126 -4.78 -11.06 8.76
CA THR A 126 -6.16 -11.53 8.52
C THR A 126 -6.24 -12.84 7.73
N ALA A 127 -5.17 -13.19 6.98
CA ALA A 127 -5.12 -14.38 6.12
C ALA A 127 -3.99 -15.36 6.50
N LYS A 128 -3.68 -15.46 7.82
CA LYS A 128 -2.63 -16.32 8.37
C LYS A 128 -1.26 -16.06 7.75
N PHE A 129 -0.95 -14.79 7.46
CA PHE A 129 0.27 -14.31 6.82
C PHE A 129 0.55 -14.90 5.44
N ARG A 130 -0.48 -15.39 4.74
CA ARG A 130 -0.40 -15.93 3.37
C ARG A 130 -1.10 -14.98 2.41
N GLY A 131 -0.35 -14.01 1.89
CA GLY A 131 -0.81 -12.99 0.95
C GLY A 131 -0.32 -13.18 -0.49
N GLY A 132 -0.31 -12.09 -1.25
CA GLY A 132 0.18 -12.04 -2.63
C GLY A 132 1.65 -11.62 -2.72
N LYS A 133 2.15 -11.47 -3.95
CA LYS A 133 3.52 -11.02 -4.22
C LYS A 133 3.69 -9.49 -4.16
N GLY A 134 2.62 -8.75 -4.04
CA GLY A 134 2.63 -7.30 -3.94
C GLY A 134 2.88 -6.54 -5.25
N ILE A 135 2.99 -7.20 -6.39
CA ILE A 135 3.37 -6.58 -7.68
C ILE A 135 2.43 -5.44 -8.05
N LEU A 136 1.12 -5.67 -8.07
CA LEU A 136 0.13 -4.65 -8.42
C LEU A 136 0.10 -3.52 -7.39
N CYS A 137 0.17 -3.85 -6.11
CA CYS A 137 0.21 -2.88 -5.02
C CYS A 137 1.47 -1.99 -5.13
N SER A 138 2.65 -2.59 -5.31
CA SER A 138 3.91 -1.86 -5.49
C SER A 138 3.88 -1.00 -6.76
N ALA A 139 3.31 -1.52 -7.84
CA ALA A 139 3.14 -0.80 -9.09
C ALA A 139 2.29 0.46 -8.92
N THR A 140 1.15 0.35 -8.24
CA THR A 140 0.29 1.50 -7.93
C THR A 140 1.01 2.50 -7.04
N LEU A 141 1.73 2.03 -6.02
CA LEU A 141 2.45 2.90 -5.09
C LEU A 141 3.59 3.65 -5.76
N THR A 142 4.39 3.00 -6.59
CA THR A 142 5.47 3.69 -7.33
C THR A 142 4.92 4.80 -8.23
N LEU A 143 3.78 4.56 -8.90
CA LEU A 143 3.12 5.57 -9.72
C LEU A 143 2.63 6.78 -8.89
N LEU A 144 2.10 6.53 -7.68
CA LEU A 144 1.58 7.58 -6.79
C LEU A 144 2.68 8.38 -6.08
N LEU A 145 3.83 7.76 -5.83
CA LEU A 145 4.92 8.37 -5.08
C LEU A 145 5.90 9.09 -6.00
N ASP A 146 6.32 8.44 -7.09
CA ASP A 146 7.16 9.02 -8.14
C ASP A 146 6.93 8.30 -9.47
N TRP A 147 6.20 8.97 -10.39
CA TRP A 147 5.88 8.43 -11.71
C TRP A 147 7.14 8.15 -12.58
N ARG A 148 8.26 8.83 -12.32
CA ARG A 148 9.53 8.63 -13.06
C ARG A 148 10.14 7.28 -12.69
N ILE A 149 10.18 6.99 -11.40
CA ILE A 149 10.62 5.68 -10.88
C ILE A 149 9.67 4.59 -11.41
N ALA A 150 8.36 4.85 -11.40
CA ALA A 150 7.38 3.92 -11.94
C ALA A 150 7.67 3.56 -13.40
N LEU A 151 7.91 4.55 -14.26
CA LEU A 151 8.24 4.33 -15.68
C LEU A 151 9.48 3.45 -15.85
N VAL A 152 10.56 3.72 -15.11
CA VAL A 152 11.78 2.93 -15.18
C VAL A 152 11.52 1.49 -14.73
N CYS A 153 10.90 1.31 -13.55
CA CYS A 153 10.63 -0.01 -13.00
C CYS A 153 9.72 -0.85 -13.90
N TRP A 154 8.69 -0.24 -14.48
CA TRP A 154 7.74 -0.94 -15.33
C TRP A 154 8.33 -1.27 -16.70
N SER A 155 9.14 -0.38 -17.25
CA SER A 155 9.88 -0.67 -18.50
C SER A 155 10.84 -1.83 -18.32
N LEU A 156 11.61 -1.85 -17.23
CA LEU A 156 12.50 -2.97 -16.90
C LEU A 156 11.71 -4.26 -16.67
N PHE A 157 10.60 -4.20 -15.94
CA PHE A 157 9.76 -5.36 -15.70
C PHE A 157 9.21 -5.94 -17.03
N ALA A 158 8.74 -5.07 -17.94
CA ALA A 158 8.24 -5.49 -19.24
C ALA A 158 9.33 -6.16 -20.08
N VAL A 159 10.54 -5.58 -20.12
CA VAL A 159 11.68 -6.15 -20.86
C VAL A 159 12.14 -7.51 -20.30
N LEU A 160 12.13 -7.67 -18.97
CA LEU A 160 12.54 -8.93 -18.33
C LEU A 160 11.46 -10.01 -18.38
N TRP A 161 10.21 -9.63 -18.63
CA TRP A 161 9.08 -10.56 -18.73
C TRP A 161 8.85 -11.07 -20.15
N LEU A 162 9.26 -10.31 -21.17
CA LEU A 162 9.16 -10.68 -22.60
C LEU A 162 10.31 -11.58 -23.02
#